data_000a2ff311e77a95612b0e4d7ecc1fde
#
_entry.id   000a2ff311e77a95612b0e4d7ecc1fde
#
_cell.length_a   1.000
_cell.length_b   1.000
_cell.length_c   1.000
_cell.angle_alpha   90.00
_cell.angle_beta   90.00
_cell.angle_gamma   90.00
#
_symmetry.space_group_name_H-M   'P 1'
#
loop_
_entity.id
_entity.type
_entity.pdbx_description
1 polymer ?
#
loop_
_entity_poly.entity_id
_entity_poly.type
_entity_poly.pdbx_seq_one_letter_code
_entity_poly.pdbx_strand_id
1 'polypeptide(L)'
;MRLDRAAKGLFLMEFVTGFVLAMRYFFQPKATLNYPFEKGPISPRFRGEHALRRYPNGEERCIACKLCEAICPAQAITIEAGPRRNDGTRRTTRYDIDMVKCIYCGLCQEACPVDAIVEGPNFEFATETREELYYDKERLLANGDRWEREIAKNIALDAPYR
;
A
#
# COMPACT_ATOMS: atom_id res chain seq x y z
N MET A 1 -40.79 -35.62 5.89
CA MET A 1 -39.49 -34.95 5.54
C MET A 1 -38.93 -35.29 4.14
N ARG A 2 -39.05 -36.49 3.60
CA ARG A 2 -38.52 -36.79 2.23
C ARG A 2 -39.44 -36.31 1.11
N LEU A 3 -40.77 -36.42 1.26
CA LEU A 3 -41.76 -35.99 0.26
C LEU A 3 -41.77 -34.46 0.06
N ASP A 4 -41.61 -33.70 1.13
CA ASP A 4 -41.49 -32.23 1.07
C ASP A 4 -40.29 -31.78 0.24
N ARG A 5 -39.12 -32.42 0.42
CA ARG A 5 -37.93 -32.12 -0.36
C ARG A 5 -38.08 -32.49 -1.82
N ALA A 6 -38.69 -33.66 -2.09
CA ALA A 6 -38.95 -34.12 -3.45
C ALA A 6 -39.92 -33.18 -4.20
N ALA A 7 -40.99 -32.73 -3.50
CA ALA A 7 -41.94 -31.77 -4.06
C ALA A 7 -41.28 -30.41 -4.33
N LYS A 8 -40.49 -29.89 -3.40
CA LYS A 8 -39.75 -28.62 -3.58
C LYS A 8 -38.74 -28.72 -4.74
N GLY A 9 -38.03 -29.83 -4.84
CA GLY A 9 -37.10 -30.05 -5.97
C GLY A 9 -37.84 -30.19 -7.32
N LEU A 10 -38.98 -30.88 -7.37
CA LEU A 10 -39.78 -31.01 -8.58
C LEU A 10 -40.34 -29.66 -9.06
N PHE A 11 -40.79 -28.82 -8.16
CA PHE A 11 -41.29 -27.46 -8.45
C PHE A 11 -40.22 -26.40 -8.53
N LEU A 12 -38.94 -26.74 -8.48
CA LEU A 12 -37.81 -25.84 -8.58
C LEU A 12 -37.93 -24.63 -7.60
N MET A 13 -38.47 -24.86 -6.42
CA MET A 13 -38.73 -23.82 -5.44
C MET A 13 -37.47 -23.06 -4.99
N GLU A 14 -36.33 -23.69 -5.10
CA GLU A 14 -35.04 -23.07 -4.81
C GLU A 14 -34.71 -21.94 -5.80
N PHE A 15 -35.04 -22.14 -7.09
CA PHE A 15 -34.90 -21.10 -8.11
C PHE A 15 -35.87 -19.95 -7.86
N VAL A 16 -37.10 -20.23 -7.45
CA VAL A 16 -38.10 -19.21 -7.14
C VAL A 16 -37.65 -18.38 -5.94
N THR A 17 -37.18 -19.03 -4.88
CA THR A 17 -36.66 -18.33 -3.69
C THR A 17 -35.40 -17.52 -4.00
N GLY A 18 -34.49 -18.05 -4.81
CA GLY A 18 -33.31 -17.34 -5.30
C GLY A 18 -33.68 -16.11 -6.13
N PHE A 19 -34.65 -16.26 -7.03
CA PHE A 19 -35.15 -15.15 -7.85
C PHE A 19 -35.78 -14.05 -7.00
N VAL A 20 -36.65 -14.40 -6.04
CA VAL A 20 -37.28 -13.43 -5.12
C VAL A 20 -36.21 -12.72 -4.29
N LEU A 21 -35.19 -13.43 -3.82
CA LEU A 21 -34.08 -12.84 -3.10
C LEU A 21 -33.30 -11.84 -3.98
N ALA A 22 -32.96 -12.24 -5.20
CA ALA A 22 -32.28 -11.38 -6.15
C ALA A 22 -33.09 -10.10 -6.47
N MET A 23 -34.39 -10.24 -6.71
CA MET A 23 -35.29 -9.11 -6.92
C MET A 23 -35.38 -8.18 -5.72
N ARG A 24 -35.41 -8.71 -4.51
CA ARG A 24 -35.38 -7.90 -3.29
C ARG A 24 -34.11 -7.05 -3.21
N TYR A 25 -32.94 -7.63 -3.49
CA TYR A 25 -31.68 -6.90 -3.47
C TYR A 25 -31.51 -5.94 -4.65
N PHE A 26 -32.14 -6.23 -5.79
CA PHE A 26 -32.15 -5.33 -6.95
C PHE A 26 -32.76 -3.95 -6.62
N PHE A 27 -33.79 -3.90 -5.79
CA PHE A 27 -34.46 -2.67 -5.38
C PHE A 27 -33.87 -2.04 -4.11
N GLN A 28 -32.84 -2.63 -3.49
CA GLN A 28 -32.17 -2.00 -2.35
C GLN A 28 -31.14 -0.96 -2.78
N PRO A 29 -30.81 0.02 -1.93
CA PRO A 29 -29.71 0.95 -2.18
C PRO A 29 -28.41 0.18 -2.45
N LYS A 30 -27.69 0.59 -3.48
CA LYS A 30 -26.42 -0.04 -3.85
C LYS A 30 -25.35 0.26 -2.82
N ALA A 31 -24.64 -0.76 -2.35
CA ALA A 31 -23.48 -0.64 -1.47
C ALA A 31 -22.16 -0.45 -2.24
N THR A 32 -22.15 -0.72 -3.54
CA THR A 32 -20.97 -0.58 -4.40
C THR A 32 -20.64 0.88 -4.68
N LEU A 33 -19.36 1.22 -4.58
CA LEU A 33 -18.83 2.52 -5.00
C LEU A 33 -18.58 2.52 -6.51
N ASN A 34 -18.84 3.64 -7.16
CA ASN A 34 -18.61 3.81 -8.60
C ASN A 34 -17.16 4.25 -8.86
N TYR A 35 -16.21 3.33 -8.60
CA TYR A 35 -14.80 3.54 -8.90
C TYR A 35 -14.58 3.70 -10.44
N PRO A 36 -13.75 4.62 -10.95
CA PRO A 36 -12.82 5.49 -10.21
C PRO A 36 -13.42 6.84 -9.76
N PHE A 37 -14.69 7.13 -10.04
CA PHE A 37 -15.32 8.42 -9.74
C PHE A 37 -15.58 8.59 -8.23
N GLU A 38 -15.87 7.49 -7.56
CA GLU A 38 -16.03 7.45 -6.10
C GLU A 38 -14.98 6.50 -5.51
N LYS A 39 -14.22 7.01 -4.53
CA LYS A 39 -13.20 6.23 -3.82
C LYS A 39 -13.61 6.05 -2.36
N GLY A 40 -13.46 4.84 -1.86
CA GLY A 40 -13.67 4.53 -0.47
C GLY A 40 -12.60 5.16 0.44
N PRO A 41 -12.90 5.38 1.72
CA PRO A 41 -11.91 5.85 2.69
C PRO A 41 -10.80 4.81 2.88
N ILE A 42 -9.56 5.26 2.86
CA ILE A 42 -8.38 4.42 3.07
C ILE A 42 -7.98 4.51 4.55
N SER A 43 -7.61 3.38 5.13
CA SER A 43 -7.08 3.33 6.49
C SER A 43 -5.75 4.09 6.60
N PRO A 44 -5.46 4.78 7.73
CA PRO A 44 -4.14 5.36 7.98
C PRO A 44 -2.98 4.34 7.95
N ARG A 45 -3.29 3.06 8.15
CA ARG A 45 -2.33 1.94 8.08
C ARG A 45 -2.30 1.23 6.74
N PHE A 46 -2.87 1.85 5.71
CA PHE A 46 -2.85 1.27 4.37
C PHE A 46 -1.42 1.22 3.84
N ARG A 47 -1.08 0.11 3.21
CA ARG A 47 0.24 -0.18 2.66
C ARG A 47 0.18 -0.09 1.14
N GLY A 48 0.39 1.11 0.62
CA GLY A 48 0.40 1.37 -0.83
C GLY A 48 1.79 1.63 -1.37
N GLU A 49 1.88 2.51 -2.35
CA GLU A 49 3.11 2.83 -3.06
C GLU A 49 4.19 3.38 -2.13
N HIS A 50 5.41 2.88 -2.27
CA HIS A 50 6.56 3.29 -1.46
C HIS A 50 6.99 4.72 -1.74
N ALA A 51 7.42 5.41 -0.68
CA ALA A 51 7.89 6.77 -0.73
C ALA A 51 9.08 6.98 0.22
N LEU A 52 10.06 7.76 -0.22
CA LEU A 52 11.14 8.26 0.63
C LEU A 52 10.84 9.69 1.05
N ARG A 53 10.84 9.94 2.36
CA ARG A 53 10.49 11.24 2.93
C ARG A 53 11.69 12.14 3.09
N ARG A 54 11.40 13.44 3.07
CA ARG A 54 12.35 14.52 3.42
C ARG A 54 12.00 15.18 4.75
N TYR A 55 12.96 15.86 5.32
CA TYR A 55 12.72 16.81 6.40
C TYR A 55 12.12 18.12 5.85
N PRO A 56 11.50 18.97 6.69
CA PRO A 56 10.97 20.27 6.24
C PRO A 56 12.02 21.21 5.62
N ASN A 57 13.31 21.01 5.93
CA ASN A 57 14.43 21.74 5.34
C ASN A 57 14.82 21.23 3.93
N GLY A 58 14.12 20.21 3.40
CA GLY A 58 14.37 19.60 2.09
C GLY A 58 15.41 18.47 2.10
N GLU A 59 16.11 18.22 3.21
CA GLU A 59 17.08 17.13 3.29
C GLU A 59 16.38 15.76 3.32
N GLU A 60 17.05 14.76 2.76
CA GLU A 60 16.59 13.37 2.84
C GLU A 60 16.64 12.86 4.27
N ARG A 61 15.59 12.19 4.73
CA ARG A 61 15.59 11.56 6.06
C ARG A 61 16.48 10.33 6.11
N CYS A 62 16.67 9.62 4.98
CA CYS A 62 17.43 8.39 4.92
C CYS A 62 18.90 8.59 5.33
N ILE A 63 19.35 7.82 6.33
CA ILE A 63 20.73 7.82 6.87
C ILE A 63 21.56 6.64 6.37
N ALA A 64 21.09 5.91 5.38
CA ALA A 64 21.77 4.76 4.78
C ALA A 64 22.15 3.65 5.79
N CYS A 65 21.31 3.39 6.78
CA CYS A 65 21.55 2.35 7.81
C CYS A 65 21.32 0.93 7.31
N LYS A 66 20.67 0.75 6.14
CA LYS A 66 20.36 -0.54 5.50
C LYS A 66 19.45 -1.49 6.28
N LEU A 67 18.81 -1.05 7.36
CA LEU A 67 17.90 -1.92 8.13
C LEU A 67 16.71 -2.39 7.30
N CYS A 68 16.14 -1.52 6.46
CA CYS A 68 15.02 -1.87 5.58
C CYS A 68 15.41 -2.90 4.50
N GLU A 69 16.65 -2.85 3.98
CA GLU A 69 17.19 -3.86 3.09
C GLU A 69 17.35 -5.20 3.80
N ALA A 70 17.92 -5.18 5.01
CA ALA A 70 18.18 -6.39 5.79
C ALA A 70 16.91 -7.11 6.26
N ILE A 71 15.85 -6.36 6.61
CA ILE A 71 14.59 -6.92 7.10
C ILE A 71 13.66 -7.38 5.97
N CYS A 72 13.91 -6.97 4.73
CA CYS A 72 13.01 -7.24 3.60
C CYS A 72 12.93 -8.74 3.28
N PRO A 73 11.78 -9.42 3.51
CA PRO A 73 11.67 -10.87 3.28
C PRO A 73 11.73 -11.22 1.78
N ALA A 74 11.31 -10.30 0.92
CA ALA A 74 11.32 -10.46 -0.53
C ALA A 74 12.64 -10.04 -1.18
N GLN A 75 13.59 -9.47 -0.41
CA GLN A 75 14.85 -8.92 -0.93
C GLN A 75 14.62 -7.95 -2.11
N ALA A 76 13.57 -7.13 -1.98
CA ALA A 76 13.15 -6.20 -3.01
C ALA A 76 13.92 -4.87 -2.98
N ILE A 77 14.62 -4.57 -1.88
CA ILE A 77 15.30 -3.30 -1.63
C ILE A 77 16.80 -3.49 -1.82
N THR A 78 17.42 -2.56 -2.56
CA THR A 78 18.88 -2.50 -2.74
C THR A 78 19.37 -1.11 -2.38
N ILE A 79 20.34 -1.03 -1.46
CA ILE A 79 20.87 0.24 -0.96
C ILE A 79 22.39 0.30 -1.08
N GLU A 80 22.89 1.39 -1.66
CA GLU A 80 24.30 1.74 -1.61
C GLU A 80 24.49 3.00 -0.76
N ALA A 81 25.36 2.89 0.25
CA ALA A 81 25.67 3.99 1.13
C ALA A 81 26.84 4.81 0.56
N GLY A 82 26.66 6.11 0.50
CA GLY A 82 27.73 7.03 0.13
C GLY A 82 28.82 7.17 1.22
N PRO A 83 29.86 7.94 0.95
CA PRO A 83 30.89 8.24 1.92
C PRO A 83 30.31 9.05 3.11
N ARG A 84 30.97 8.96 4.27
CA ARG A 84 30.60 9.80 5.40
C ARG A 84 30.87 11.28 5.06
N ARG A 85 29.93 12.14 5.39
CA ARG A 85 30.08 13.59 5.30
C ARG A 85 30.93 14.12 6.47
N ASN A 86 31.35 15.37 6.39
CA ASN A 86 32.14 16.01 7.43
C ASN A 86 31.41 16.09 8.80
N ASP A 87 30.08 16.08 8.78
CA ASP A 87 29.20 16.06 9.96
C ASP A 87 29.00 14.64 10.54
N GLY A 88 29.67 13.62 9.96
CA GLY A 88 29.55 12.22 10.36
C GLY A 88 28.32 11.50 9.79
N THR A 89 27.42 12.20 9.13
CA THR A 89 26.21 11.61 8.54
C THR A 89 26.52 10.85 7.25
N ARG A 90 25.62 9.95 6.87
CA ARG A 90 25.65 9.27 5.58
C ARG A 90 24.35 9.51 4.83
N ARG A 91 24.43 9.48 3.51
CA ARG A 91 23.28 9.44 2.61
C ARG A 91 23.44 8.28 1.64
N THR A 92 22.34 7.86 1.05
CA THR A 92 22.38 6.82 0.00
C THR A 92 22.83 7.43 -1.31
N THR A 93 23.74 6.74 -2.03
CA THR A 93 24.02 7.00 -3.44
C THR A 93 22.99 6.33 -4.31
N ARG A 94 22.52 5.15 -3.89
CA ARG A 94 21.52 4.36 -4.58
C ARG A 94 20.49 3.83 -3.58
N TYR A 95 19.23 3.88 -3.93
CA TYR A 95 18.13 3.28 -3.19
C TYR A 95 17.06 2.81 -4.17
N ASP A 96 17.02 1.54 -4.43
CA ASP A 96 16.11 0.95 -5.41
C ASP A 96 15.14 -0.02 -4.74
N ILE A 97 13.92 -0.05 -5.23
CA ILE A 97 12.91 -1.03 -4.85
C ILE A 97 12.33 -1.68 -6.10
N ASP A 98 12.42 -3.00 -6.17
CA ASP A 98 11.68 -3.80 -7.16
C ASP A 98 10.24 -4.00 -6.65
N MET A 99 9.31 -3.16 -7.15
CA MET A 99 7.91 -3.17 -6.71
C MET A 99 7.18 -4.45 -7.10
N VAL A 100 7.70 -5.21 -8.09
CA VAL A 100 7.14 -6.52 -8.48
C VAL A 100 7.51 -7.62 -7.49
N LYS A 101 8.71 -7.53 -6.87
CA LYS A 101 9.11 -8.45 -5.80
C LYS A 101 8.48 -8.09 -4.45
N CYS A 102 8.20 -6.82 -4.23
CA CYS A 102 7.66 -6.33 -2.97
C CYS A 102 6.31 -6.98 -2.66
N ILE A 103 6.13 -7.43 -1.42
CA ILE A 103 4.88 -8.01 -0.92
C ILE A 103 4.08 -7.04 -0.03
N TYR A 104 4.49 -5.78 0.03
CA TYR A 104 3.81 -4.71 0.79
C TYR A 104 3.57 -5.09 2.26
N CYS A 105 4.54 -5.73 2.90
CA CYS A 105 4.43 -6.21 4.29
C CYS A 105 4.63 -5.11 5.35
N GLY A 106 5.19 -3.95 4.99
CA GLY A 106 5.42 -2.82 5.88
C GLY A 106 6.63 -2.95 6.82
N LEU A 107 7.35 -4.08 6.81
CA LEU A 107 8.50 -4.26 7.71
C LEU A 107 9.62 -3.24 7.48
N CYS A 108 9.78 -2.74 6.25
CA CYS A 108 10.77 -1.70 5.92
C CYS A 108 10.48 -0.38 6.63
N GLN A 109 9.21 0.04 6.70
CA GLN A 109 8.82 1.25 7.41
C GLN A 109 8.89 1.09 8.94
N GLU A 110 8.60 -0.10 9.46
CA GLU A 110 8.70 -0.41 10.88
C GLU A 110 10.16 -0.42 11.35
N ALA A 111 11.07 -0.95 10.53
CA ALA A 111 12.50 -1.00 10.83
C ALA A 111 13.22 0.35 10.66
N CYS A 112 12.60 1.35 10.07
CA CYS A 112 13.25 2.62 9.77
C CYS A 112 13.30 3.54 11.00
N PRO A 113 14.48 3.85 11.57
CA PRO A 113 14.60 4.64 12.80
C PRO A 113 14.29 6.13 12.61
N VAL A 114 14.16 6.59 11.38
CA VAL A 114 13.95 8.00 11.02
C VAL A 114 12.70 8.25 10.18
N ASP A 115 11.84 7.25 10.03
CA ASP A 115 10.64 7.28 9.17
C ASP A 115 10.94 7.80 7.76
N ALA A 116 12.06 7.34 7.17
CA ALA A 116 12.48 7.75 5.84
C ALA A 116 11.73 7.00 4.75
N ILE A 117 11.67 5.66 4.85
CA ILE A 117 10.88 4.82 3.95
C ILE A 117 9.51 4.57 4.57
N VAL A 118 8.46 4.79 3.78
CA VAL A 118 7.07 4.57 4.18
C VAL A 118 6.27 3.98 3.02
N GLU A 119 5.23 3.26 3.33
CA GLU A 119 4.20 2.85 2.38
C GLU A 119 3.10 3.91 2.38
N GLY A 120 2.92 4.59 1.24
CA GLY A 120 2.01 5.73 1.10
C GLY A 120 0.56 5.32 0.87
N PRO A 121 -0.35 6.30 0.75
CA PRO A 121 -1.77 6.04 0.52
C PRO A 121 -2.10 5.69 -0.94
N ASN A 122 -1.17 5.90 -1.88
CA ASN A 122 -1.41 5.66 -3.29
C ASN A 122 -1.43 4.17 -3.62
N PHE A 123 -2.45 3.71 -4.36
CA PHE A 123 -2.56 2.36 -4.89
C PHE A 123 -2.73 2.33 -6.42
N GLU A 124 -2.82 3.50 -7.05
CA GLU A 124 -3.04 3.65 -8.49
C GLU A 124 -1.71 3.90 -9.20
N PHE A 125 -0.86 2.87 -9.26
CA PHE A 125 0.46 2.93 -9.88
C PHE A 125 0.72 1.74 -10.82
N ALA A 126 -0.34 1.21 -11.43
CA ALA A 126 -0.20 0.19 -12.47
C ALA A 126 0.54 0.74 -13.68
N THR A 127 1.40 -0.07 -14.28
CA THR A 127 2.23 0.26 -15.44
C THR A 127 2.14 -0.84 -16.50
N GLU A 128 2.59 -0.55 -17.71
CA GLU A 128 2.55 -1.50 -18.82
C GLU A 128 3.74 -2.47 -18.80
N THR A 129 4.88 -2.01 -18.26
CA THR A 129 6.13 -2.78 -18.25
C THR A 129 6.64 -3.01 -16.83
N ARG A 130 7.41 -4.08 -16.65
CA ARG A 130 8.03 -4.40 -15.36
C ARG A 130 9.11 -3.39 -14.97
N GLU A 131 9.84 -2.89 -15.94
CA GLU A 131 10.93 -1.94 -15.75
C GLU A 131 10.43 -0.65 -15.09
N GLU A 132 9.23 -0.22 -15.41
CA GLU A 132 8.60 0.94 -14.80
C GLU A 132 8.25 0.73 -13.32
N LEU A 133 8.15 -0.52 -12.87
CA LEU A 133 7.95 -0.89 -11.47
C LEU A 133 9.28 -1.12 -10.72
N TYR A 134 10.40 -0.85 -11.35
CA TYR A 134 11.69 -0.77 -10.68
C TYR A 134 11.94 0.68 -10.27
N TYR A 135 11.68 0.98 -9.00
CA TYR A 135 11.71 2.34 -8.48
C TYR A 135 13.10 2.70 -8.00
N ASP A 136 13.66 3.73 -8.58
CA ASP A 136 14.90 4.34 -8.15
C ASP A 136 14.68 5.35 -7.01
N LYS A 137 15.76 5.85 -6.47
CA LYS A 137 15.77 6.84 -5.39
C LYS A 137 15.01 8.11 -5.75
N GLU A 138 15.14 8.60 -6.98
CA GLU A 138 14.53 9.84 -7.42
C GLU A 138 13.01 9.71 -7.47
N ARG A 139 12.52 8.61 -8.01
CA ARG A 139 11.08 8.32 -8.04
C ARG A 139 10.49 8.15 -6.65
N LEU A 140 11.20 7.47 -5.76
CA LEU A 140 10.77 7.30 -4.36
C LEU A 140 10.71 8.63 -3.61
N LEU A 141 11.66 9.53 -3.84
CA LEU A 141 11.65 10.87 -3.27
C LEU A 141 10.53 11.74 -3.85
N ALA A 142 10.30 11.66 -5.17
CA ALA A 142 9.19 12.36 -5.82
C ALA A 142 7.83 11.91 -5.27
N ASN A 143 7.67 10.61 -5.00
CA ASN A 143 6.49 10.09 -4.31
C ASN A 143 6.36 10.65 -2.89
N GLY A 144 7.46 10.73 -2.14
CA GLY A 144 7.50 11.34 -0.83
C GLY A 144 7.04 12.80 -0.87
N ASP A 145 7.58 13.58 -1.77
CA ASP A 145 7.24 15.00 -1.91
C ASP A 145 5.76 15.18 -2.31
N ARG A 146 5.24 14.30 -3.16
CA ARG A 146 3.82 14.32 -3.61
C ARG A 146 2.84 14.03 -2.48
N TRP A 147 3.13 13.02 -1.65
CA TRP A 147 2.20 12.48 -0.67
C TRP A 147 2.54 12.85 0.78
N GLU A 148 3.57 13.67 1.03
CA GLU A 148 4.06 13.98 2.39
C GLU A 148 2.96 14.44 3.34
N ARG A 149 2.02 15.27 2.87
CA ARG A 149 0.92 15.78 3.70
C ARG A 149 0.03 14.65 4.24
N GLU A 150 -0.29 13.70 3.39
CA GLU A 150 -1.15 12.56 3.77
C GLU A 150 -0.37 11.53 4.59
N ILE A 151 0.87 11.26 4.21
CA ILE A 151 1.79 10.38 4.94
C ILE A 151 2.01 10.91 6.37
N ALA A 152 2.28 12.19 6.55
CA ALA A 152 2.47 12.78 7.86
C ALA A 152 1.21 12.69 8.73
N LYS A 153 0.03 12.90 8.14
CA LYS A 153 -1.26 12.72 8.82
C LYS A 153 -1.48 11.28 9.25
N ASN A 154 -1.20 10.32 8.37
CA ASN A 154 -1.38 8.90 8.64
C ASN A 154 -0.44 8.42 9.74
N ILE A 155 0.83 8.85 9.73
CA ILE A 155 1.82 8.55 10.78
C ILE A 155 1.36 9.12 12.13
N ALA A 156 0.83 10.35 12.15
CA ALA A 156 0.32 10.95 13.39
C ALA A 156 -0.90 10.19 13.94
N LEU A 157 -1.79 9.69 13.08
CA LEU A 157 -2.94 8.88 13.47
C LEU A 157 -2.54 7.47 13.94
N ASP A 158 -1.44 6.93 13.42
CA ASP A 158 -0.93 5.62 13.79
C ASP A 158 0.00 5.65 15.02
N ALA A 159 0.50 6.80 15.40
CA ALA A 159 1.47 6.98 16.50
C ALA A 159 1.08 6.29 17.84
N PRO A 160 -0.21 6.26 18.26
CA PRO A 160 -0.61 5.56 19.50
C PRO A 160 -0.43 4.03 19.46
N TYR A 161 -0.20 3.46 18.27
CA TYR A 161 -0.14 2.01 18.03
C TYR A 161 1.26 1.52 17.58
N ARG A 162 2.23 2.43 17.50
CA ARG A 162 3.64 2.15 17.15
C ARG A 162 4.50 1.95 18.36
#